data_af4e8fd71f179a819f56c6758ddff498
#
_entry.id   af4e8fd71f179a819f56c6758ddff498
#
_cell.length_a   1.000
_cell.length_b   1.000
_cell.length_c   1.000
_cell.angle_alpha   90.00
_cell.angle_beta   90.00
_cell.angle_gamma   90.00
#
_symmetry.space_group_name_H-M   'P 1'
#
loop_
_entity.id
_entity.type
_entity.pdbx_description
1 polymer ?
#
loop_
_entity_poly.entity_id
_entity_poly.type
_entity_poly.pdbx_seq_one_letter_code
_entity_poly.pdbx_strand_id
1 'polypeptide(L)'
;MFFQGNEKYNCATYLRLSRSDGDQQESNSIKNQRALLNDYMGKHPELHKFDEYVDDGYSGTNFERPDFKRMMQDIEKRNVNCIIVKDLSRFGRNYIETGRYLERIFPFMGVRFIAINDHYDSAEENDDKGRILIPVSYTHLT
;
A
#
# COMPACT_ATOMS: atom_id res chain seq x y z
N MET A 1 5.52 -1.67 23.91
CA MET A 1 6.08 -2.80 23.16
C MET A 1 6.96 -2.31 22.04
N PHE A 2 8.07 -2.88 21.90
CA PHE A 2 8.99 -2.48 20.86
C PHE A 2 9.35 -3.68 20.01
N PHE A 3 9.83 -3.41 18.81
CA PHE A 3 10.16 -4.46 17.88
C PHE A 3 11.50 -5.06 18.17
N GLN A 4 11.61 -6.34 17.93
CA GLN A 4 12.82 -7.07 18.18
C GLN A 4 13.58 -7.40 16.90
N GLY A 5 13.21 -6.79 15.79
CA GLY A 5 13.83 -7.12 14.53
C GLY A 5 13.31 -8.38 13.89
N ASN A 6 12.64 -9.22 14.65
CA ASN A 6 11.99 -10.40 14.09
C ASN A 6 10.48 -10.28 14.11
N GLU A 7 10.02 -9.06 14.23
CA GLU A 7 8.60 -8.78 14.14
C GLU A 7 8.06 -9.21 12.81
N LYS A 8 6.89 -9.86 12.81
CA LYS A 8 6.30 -10.35 11.59
C LYS A 8 5.04 -9.58 11.26
N TYR A 9 4.83 -9.38 9.98
CA TYR A 9 3.68 -8.64 9.49
C TYR A 9 2.82 -9.54 8.62
N ASN A 10 1.52 -9.44 8.77
CA ASN A 10 0.57 -10.09 7.87
C ASN A 10 0.17 -9.08 6.81
N CYS A 11 0.57 -9.35 5.59
CA CYS A 11 0.55 -8.35 4.54
C CYS A 11 -0.58 -8.56 3.55
N ALA A 12 -1.20 -7.45 3.17
CA ALA A 12 -2.07 -7.39 2.02
C ALA A 12 -1.27 -6.83 0.86
N THR A 13 -1.18 -7.57 -0.22
CA THR A 13 -0.65 -7.00 -1.46
C THR A 13 -1.82 -6.45 -2.23
N TYR A 14 -1.74 -5.18 -2.62
CA TYR A 14 -2.83 -4.52 -3.31
C TYR A 14 -2.42 -4.12 -4.72
N LEU A 15 -3.23 -4.55 -5.69
CA LEU A 15 -2.98 -4.32 -7.11
C LEU A 15 -4.18 -3.63 -7.72
N ARG A 16 -3.93 -2.60 -8.51
CA ARG A 16 -5.03 -1.90 -9.17
C ARG A 16 -4.63 -1.52 -10.58
N LEU A 17 -5.56 -1.67 -11.49
CA LEU A 17 -5.39 -1.26 -12.89
C LEU A 17 -6.65 -0.57 -13.36
N SER A 18 -6.49 0.64 -13.88
CA SER A 18 -7.60 1.39 -14.44
C SER A 18 -7.48 1.39 -15.97
N ARG A 19 -8.61 1.31 -16.65
CA ARG A 19 -8.61 1.36 -18.11
C ARG A 19 -8.60 2.78 -18.63
N SER A 20 -8.92 3.73 -17.79
CA SER A 20 -9.10 5.11 -18.23
C SER A 20 -8.08 6.08 -17.67
N ASP A 21 -7.13 5.61 -16.88
CA ASP A 21 -6.18 6.48 -16.20
C ASP A 21 -4.81 6.48 -16.83
N GLY A 22 -4.68 6.04 -18.07
CA GLY A 22 -3.38 5.96 -18.71
C GLY A 22 -2.52 4.82 -18.23
N ASP A 23 -3.12 3.80 -17.63
CA ASP A 23 -2.43 2.64 -17.11
C ASP A 23 -2.20 1.57 -18.18
N GLN A 24 -1.82 2.01 -19.37
CA GLN A 24 -1.72 1.08 -20.50
C GLN A 24 -0.35 0.43 -20.62
N GLN A 25 0.61 0.88 -19.84
CA GLN A 25 1.95 0.33 -19.93
C GLN A 25 1.99 -1.07 -19.36
N GLU A 26 2.80 -1.92 -19.98
CA GLU A 26 2.90 -3.30 -19.56
C GLU A 26 3.39 -3.41 -18.11
N SER A 27 4.25 -2.49 -17.68
CA SER A 27 4.76 -2.53 -16.31
C SER A 27 3.65 -2.33 -15.27
N ASN A 28 2.50 -1.76 -15.67
CA ASN A 28 1.38 -1.56 -14.78
C ASN A 28 0.35 -2.68 -14.81
N SER A 29 0.56 -3.69 -15.65
CA SER A 29 -0.38 -4.81 -15.72
C SER A 29 -0.46 -5.51 -14.37
N ILE A 30 -1.60 -6.17 -14.13
CA ILE A 30 -1.77 -6.92 -12.89
C ILE A 30 -0.67 -7.97 -12.75
N LYS A 31 -0.35 -8.64 -13.86
CA LYS A 31 0.71 -9.67 -13.83
C LYS A 31 2.04 -9.09 -13.37
N ASN A 32 2.41 -7.93 -13.89
CA ASN A 32 3.71 -7.36 -13.56
C ASN A 32 3.71 -6.75 -12.18
N GLN A 33 2.60 -6.16 -11.74
CA GLN A 33 2.51 -5.73 -10.34
C GLN A 33 2.68 -6.91 -9.40
N ARG A 34 2.00 -8.02 -9.70
CA ARG A 34 2.09 -9.21 -8.85
C ARG A 34 3.52 -9.71 -8.75
N ALA A 35 4.20 -9.78 -9.88
CA ALA A 35 5.58 -10.25 -9.90
C ALA A 35 6.49 -9.35 -9.05
N LEU A 36 6.32 -8.06 -9.16
CA LEU A 36 7.12 -7.11 -8.38
C LEU A 36 6.87 -7.26 -6.89
N LEU A 37 5.61 -7.36 -6.51
CA LEU A 37 5.26 -7.46 -5.10
C LEU A 37 5.74 -8.79 -4.50
N ASN A 38 5.58 -9.87 -5.23
CA ASN A 38 6.03 -11.17 -4.73
C ASN A 38 7.56 -11.22 -4.62
N ASP A 39 8.26 -10.60 -5.56
CA ASP A 39 9.71 -10.53 -5.49
C ASP A 39 10.16 -9.75 -4.26
N TYR A 40 9.50 -8.62 -4.02
CA TYR A 40 9.84 -7.82 -2.85
C TYR A 40 9.63 -8.60 -1.55
N MET A 41 8.51 -9.30 -1.45
CA MET A 41 8.24 -10.08 -0.25
C MET A 41 9.20 -11.24 -0.09
N GLY A 42 9.67 -11.80 -1.19
CA GLY A 42 10.64 -12.87 -1.12
C GLY A 42 11.98 -12.43 -0.53
N LYS A 43 12.26 -11.14 -0.59
CA LYS A 43 13.49 -10.58 -0.05
C LYS A 43 13.33 -10.03 1.37
N HIS A 44 12.12 -10.11 1.91
CA HIS A 44 11.83 -9.56 3.25
C HIS A 44 11.09 -10.61 4.07
N PRO A 45 11.83 -11.49 4.75
CA PRO A 45 11.20 -12.63 5.44
C PRO A 45 10.25 -12.24 6.56
N GLU A 46 10.33 -11.00 7.05
CA GLU A 46 9.38 -10.56 8.08
C GLU A 46 8.00 -10.28 7.52
N LEU A 47 7.86 -10.24 6.19
CA LEU A 47 6.58 -9.94 5.54
C LEU A 47 5.93 -11.24 5.07
N HIS A 48 4.77 -11.55 5.63
CA HIS A 48 4.00 -12.73 5.28
C HIS A 48 2.75 -12.31 4.53
N LYS A 49 2.51 -12.88 3.36
CA LYS A 49 1.32 -12.53 2.60
C LYS A 49 0.09 -13.17 3.24
N PHE A 50 -0.83 -12.35 3.72
CA PHE A 50 -2.11 -12.82 4.18
C PHE A 50 -3.04 -13.09 3.00
N ASP A 51 -3.14 -12.11 2.07
CA ASP A 51 -3.97 -12.27 0.90
C ASP A 51 -3.58 -11.23 -0.14
N GLU A 52 -4.02 -11.47 -1.36
CA GLU A 52 -3.83 -10.55 -2.46
C GLU A 52 -5.17 -9.92 -2.80
N TYR A 53 -5.16 -8.59 -3.04
CA TYR A 53 -6.39 -7.82 -3.31
C TYR A 53 -6.21 -7.14 -4.66
N VAL A 54 -7.14 -7.38 -5.57
CA VAL A 54 -7.00 -6.91 -6.95
C VAL A 54 -8.27 -6.18 -7.38
N ASP A 55 -8.12 -4.93 -7.80
CA ASP A 55 -9.20 -4.16 -8.38
C ASP A 55 -8.82 -3.82 -9.83
N ASP A 56 -9.17 -4.71 -10.72
CA ASP A 56 -8.88 -4.57 -12.14
C ASP A 56 -10.05 -3.85 -12.81
N GLY A 57 -9.75 -2.71 -13.43
CA GLY A 57 -10.77 -1.90 -14.08
C GLY A 57 -11.35 -0.78 -13.23
N TYR A 58 -10.74 -0.50 -12.09
CA TYR A 58 -11.24 0.51 -11.17
C TYR A 58 -10.32 1.72 -11.11
N SER A 59 -10.91 2.90 -11.07
CA SER A 59 -10.17 4.15 -11.06
C SER A 59 -9.49 4.39 -9.73
N GLY A 60 -8.35 5.10 -9.77
CA GLY A 60 -7.68 5.54 -8.57
C GLY A 60 -8.22 6.81 -7.96
N THR A 61 -9.24 7.42 -8.60
CA THR A 61 -9.74 8.72 -8.13
C THR A 61 -10.66 8.62 -6.92
N ASN A 62 -11.16 7.42 -6.63
CA ASN A 62 -11.94 7.22 -5.41
C ASN A 62 -11.61 5.84 -4.85
N PHE A 63 -12.15 5.54 -3.66
CA PHE A 63 -11.91 4.28 -2.99
C PHE A 63 -13.13 3.37 -3.01
N GLU A 64 -14.04 3.58 -3.98
CA GLU A 64 -15.17 2.70 -4.19
C GLU A 64 -14.75 1.51 -5.03
N ARG A 65 -13.95 0.64 -4.42
CA ARG A 65 -13.38 -0.52 -5.08
C ARG A 65 -13.59 -1.75 -4.20
N PRO A 66 -14.13 -2.83 -4.77
CA PRO A 66 -14.54 -3.98 -3.93
C PRO A 66 -13.40 -4.61 -3.14
N ASP A 67 -12.26 -4.84 -3.78
CA ASP A 67 -11.18 -5.50 -3.05
C ASP A 67 -10.49 -4.55 -2.09
N PHE A 68 -10.47 -3.26 -2.38
CA PHE A 68 -9.99 -2.30 -1.40
C PHE A 68 -10.85 -2.37 -0.14
N LYS A 69 -12.18 -2.43 -0.31
CA LYS A 69 -13.07 -2.51 0.84
C LYS A 69 -12.87 -3.81 1.61
N ARG A 70 -12.66 -4.91 0.89
CA ARG A 70 -12.39 -6.20 1.54
C ARG A 70 -11.09 -6.13 2.35
N MET A 71 -10.08 -5.48 1.78
CA MET A 71 -8.82 -5.30 2.49
C MET A 71 -9.00 -4.49 3.77
N MET A 72 -9.78 -3.42 3.69
CA MET A 72 -10.04 -2.61 4.88
C MET A 72 -10.77 -3.39 5.96
N GLN A 73 -11.67 -4.28 5.56
CA GLN A 73 -12.35 -5.15 6.53
C GLN A 73 -11.37 -6.08 7.22
N ASP A 74 -10.42 -6.63 6.46
CA ASP A 74 -9.41 -7.51 7.04
C ASP A 74 -8.47 -6.74 7.98
N ILE A 75 -8.23 -5.47 7.68
CA ILE A 75 -7.46 -4.63 8.60
C ILE A 75 -8.22 -4.41 9.90
N GLU A 76 -9.52 -4.13 9.80
CA GLU A 76 -10.34 -3.93 10.99
C GLU A 76 -10.42 -5.18 11.85
N LYS A 77 -10.42 -6.34 11.21
CA LYS A 77 -10.43 -7.61 11.94
C LYS A 77 -9.06 -8.00 12.47
N ARG A 78 -8.05 -7.18 12.22
CA ARG A 78 -6.68 -7.42 12.66
C ARG A 78 -6.03 -8.61 11.96
N ASN A 79 -6.56 -9.01 10.82
CA ASN A 79 -5.93 -10.04 10.00
C ASN A 79 -4.75 -9.49 9.21
N VAL A 80 -4.77 -8.20 8.90
CA VAL A 80 -3.77 -7.52 8.08
C VAL A 80 -3.25 -6.32 8.86
N ASN A 81 -1.92 -6.19 8.94
CA ASN A 81 -1.30 -5.04 9.56
C ASN A 81 -0.20 -4.41 8.69
N CYS A 82 -0.18 -4.76 7.41
CA CYS A 82 0.78 -4.18 6.48
C CYS A 82 0.18 -4.21 5.08
N ILE A 83 0.32 -3.11 4.35
CA ILE A 83 -0.14 -3.01 2.97
C ILE A 83 1.06 -2.77 2.08
N ILE A 84 1.15 -3.50 0.97
CA ILE A 84 2.23 -3.34 0.02
C ILE A 84 1.65 -3.08 -1.36
N VAL A 85 2.10 -2.00 -1.99
CA VAL A 85 1.69 -1.64 -3.35
C VAL A 85 2.91 -1.36 -4.20
N LYS A 86 2.73 -1.40 -5.52
CA LYS A 86 3.82 -1.06 -6.42
C LYS A 86 4.24 0.39 -6.25
N ASP A 87 3.25 1.29 -6.24
CA ASP A 87 3.51 2.71 -6.02
C ASP A 87 2.24 3.34 -5.48
N LEU A 88 2.36 4.60 -5.06
CA LEU A 88 1.24 5.27 -4.42
C LEU A 88 0.04 5.43 -5.34
N SER A 89 0.25 5.55 -6.65
CA SER A 89 -0.87 5.72 -7.55
C SER A 89 -1.71 4.45 -7.65
N ARG A 90 -1.12 3.28 -7.40
CA ARG A 90 -1.92 2.03 -7.32
C ARG A 90 -2.85 2.07 -6.13
N PHE A 91 -2.39 2.66 -5.02
CA PHE A 91 -3.25 2.79 -3.86
C PHE A 91 -4.37 3.80 -4.11
N GLY A 92 -4.03 4.99 -4.61
CA GLY A 92 -5.03 5.98 -4.90
C GLY A 92 -4.45 7.21 -5.56
N ARG A 93 -5.25 7.86 -6.38
CA ARG A 93 -4.86 9.09 -7.06
C ARG A 93 -5.53 10.30 -6.47
N ASN A 94 -6.47 10.11 -5.56
CA ASN A 94 -7.08 11.21 -4.84
C ASN A 94 -6.12 11.64 -3.75
N TYR A 95 -5.51 12.78 -3.97
CA TYR A 95 -4.44 13.26 -3.09
C TYR A 95 -4.87 13.40 -1.65
N ILE A 96 -6.04 13.99 -1.44
CA ILE A 96 -6.51 14.27 -0.08
C ILE A 96 -6.87 12.98 0.64
N GLU A 97 -7.61 12.09 -0.02
CA GLU A 97 -8.02 10.83 0.59
C GLU A 97 -6.83 9.93 0.88
N THR A 98 -5.89 9.87 -0.06
CA THR A 98 -4.70 9.05 0.14
C THR A 98 -3.90 9.55 1.32
N GLY A 99 -3.75 10.87 1.41
CA GLY A 99 -3.03 11.46 2.54
C GLY A 99 -3.67 11.12 3.87
N ARG A 100 -5.00 11.13 3.91
CA ARG A 100 -5.71 10.79 5.15
C ARG A 100 -5.40 9.35 5.57
N TYR A 101 -5.40 8.41 4.61
CA TYR A 101 -5.08 7.03 4.94
C TYR A 101 -3.65 6.91 5.45
N LEU A 102 -2.70 7.54 4.76
CA LEU A 102 -1.29 7.38 5.11
C LEU A 102 -0.91 8.07 6.40
N GLU A 103 -1.48 9.25 6.65
CA GLU A 103 -1.06 10.07 7.78
C GLU A 103 -1.89 9.85 9.03
N ARG A 104 -3.12 9.38 8.89
CA ARG A 104 -4.02 9.28 10.04
C ARG A 104 -4.57 7.89 10.25
N ILE A 105 -5.20 7.31 9.23
CA ILE A 105 -5.94 6.08 9.42
C ILE A 105 -5.01 4.91 9.70
N PHE A 106 -4.01 4.71 8.84
CA PHE A 106 -3.12 3.57 9.02
C PHE A 106 -2.25 3.68 10.26
N PRO A 107 -1.66 4.85 10.57
CA PRO A 107 -0.92 4.94 11.84
C PRO A 107 -1.81 4.68 13.05
N PHE A 108 -3.03 5.18 13.02
CA PHE A 108 -3.96 4.96 14.12
C PHE A 108 -4.28 3.48 14.29
N MET A 109 -4.39 2.75 13.20
CA MET A 109 -4.73 1.32 13.24
C MET A 109 -3.51 0.42 13.36
N GLY A 110 -2.31 1.00 13.39
CA GLY A 110 -1.09 0.21 13.51
C GLY A 110 -0.72 -0.51 12.23
N VAL A 111 -1.06 0.05 11.08
CA VAL A 111 -0.81 -0.58 9.78
C VAL A 111 0.42 0.04 9.13
N ARG A 112 1.38 -0.82 8.79
CA ARG A 112 2.56 -0.42 8.02
C ARG A 112 2.17 -0.32 6.55
N PHE A 113 2.71 0.68 5.85
CA PHE A 113 2.41 0.88 4.43
C PHE A 113 3.70 0.98 3.63
N ILE A 114 3.80 0.19 2.57
CA ILE A 114 4.99 0.15 1.72
C ILE A 114 4.58 0.40 0.27
N ALA A 115 5.20 1.42 -0.35
CA ALA A 115 5.05 1.68 -1.79
C ALA A 115 6.43 1.51 -2.41
N ILE A 116 6.62 0.41 -3.11
CA ILE A 116 7.95 -0.04 -3.50
C ILE A 116 8.67 0.96 -4.39
N ASN A 117 8.04 1.37 -5.48
CA ASN A 117 8.70 2.24 -6.45
C ASN A 117 8.83 3.68 -5.99
N ASP A 118 8.11 4.06 -4.94
CA ASP A 118 8.26 5.38 -4.34
C ASP A 118 9.26 5.37 -3.21
N HIS A 119 9.85 4.22 -2.93
CA HIS A 119 10.79 4.07 -1.81
C HIS A 119 10.19 4.58 -0.51
N TYR A 120 8.91 4.30 -0.32
CA TYR A 120 8.19 4.75 0.86
C TYR A 120 7.84 3.56 1.74
N ASP A 121 8.19 3.65 3.00
CA ASP A 121 7.87 2.63 3.99
C ASP A 121 7.60 3.36 5.29
N SER A 122 6.35 3.29 5.75
CA SER A 122 5.96 4.06 6.92
C SER A 122 6.72 3.66 8.18
N ALA A 123 7.21 2.43 8.24
CA ALA A 123 8.00 2.00 9.40
C ALA A 123 9.31 2.77 9.47
N GLU A 124 9.91 3.08 8.32
CA GLU A 124 11.16 3.83 8.28
C GLU A 124 10.92 5.33 8.40
N GLU A 125 9.88 5.81 7.71
CA GLU A 125 9.59 7.24 7.69
C GLU A 125 9.12 7.75 9.04
N ASN A 126 8.54 6.87 9.84
CA ASN A 126 7.98 7.22 11.12
C ASN A 126 8.98 7.05 12.26
N ASP A 127 10.23 6.78 11.92
CA ASP A 127 11.20 6.32 12.89
C ASP A 127 11.61 7.40 13.89
N ASP A 128 12.07 8.52 13.37
CA ASP A 128 12.69 9.53 14.22
C ASP A 128 11.70 10.43 14.92
N LYS A 129 10.66 10.81 14.23
CA LYS A 129 9.80 11.90 14.68
C LYS A 129 8.41 11.45 15.07
N GLY A 130 8.12 10.18 14.93
CA GLY A 130 6.79 9.69 15.21
C GLY A 130 5.76 10.21 14.22
N ARG A 131 6.18 10.55 13.04
CA ARG A 131 5.27 11.02 12.02
C ARG A 131 5.68 10.49 10.66
N ILE A 132 4.72 10.43 9.77
CA ILE A 132 4.92 9.87 8.44
C ILE A 132 5.21 11.01 7.46
N LEU A 133 6.21 10.80 6.62
CA LEU A 133 6.58 11.75 5.58
C LEU A 133 6.11 11.22 4.24
N ILE A 134 5.27 12.01 3.57
CA ILE A 134 4.77 11.65 2.25
C ILE A 134 5.85 11.96 1.22
N PRO A 135 6.12 11.05 0.27
CA PRO A 135 7.14 11.31 -0.74
C PRO A 135 6.89 12.61 -1.49
N VAL A 136 7.96 13.31 -1.81
CA VAL A 136 7.87 14.60 -2.48
C VAL A 136 7.13 14.48 -3.81
N SER A 137 7.38 13.42 -4.56
CA SER A 137 6.74 13.24 -5.85
C SER A 137 5.23 13.19 -5.72
N TYR A 138 4.74 12.71 -4.60
CA TYR A 138 3.30 12.61 -4.37
C TYR A 138 2.72 13.92 -3.86
N THR A 139 3.43 14.61 -2.98
CA THR A 139 2.95 15.87 -2.41
C THR A 139 2.90 16.98 -3.46
N HIS A 140 3.61 16.82 -4.55
CA HIS A 140 3.59 17.80 -5.63
C HIS A 140 2.27 17.85 -6.37
N LEU A 141 1.36 16.96 -6.06
CA LEU A 141 0.08 16.90 -6.75
C LEU A 141 -0.87 18.01 -6.34
N THR A 142 -0.52 18.80 -5.36
CA THR A 142 -1.38 19.92 -4.92
C THR A 142 -1.30 21.12 -5.85
#